data_b776424ea9379fecf49edb070a593f51
#
_entry.id   b776424ea9379fecf49edb070a593f51
#
_cell.length_a   1.000
_cell.length_b   1.000
_cell.length_c   1.000
_cell.angle_alpha   90.00
_cell.angle_beta   90.00
_cell.angle_gamma   90.00
#
_symmetry.space_group_name_H-M   'P 1'
#
loop_
_entity.id
_entity.type
_entity.pdbx_description
1 polymer ?
#
loop_
_entity_poly.entity_id
_entity_poly.type
_entity_poly.pdbx_seq_one_letter_code
_entity_poly.pdbx_strand_id
1 'polypeptide(L)'
;MDSNVTPLPAVWLPTAYLAPVSYYCKLYASRQAYVDGWEHYVKQTYRNRCIIASPHGRQALTVPIERNDPSHTAVRDIRLSHHGNWRHLHWQALVTAYDASPYFEYYADDLRPVLERPYTYLLDLNEALRDTVCRLLDLQPRVRLTDHYEPTPDALDCRTLISPKNKREDPSFRPVPYYQVFQSRHGFMPDLSIVDLLFNMGPEALLVLRDSTAATAL
;
A
#
# COMPACT_ATOMS: atom_id res chain seq x y z
N MET A 1 -1.74 18.94 -20.49
CA MET A 1 -2.09 18.03 -19.37
C MET A 1 -3.56 17.68 -19.49
N ASP A 2 -3.87 16.79 -20.41
CA ASP A 2 -5.26 16.34 -20.63
C ASP A 2 -5.38 14.94 -20.01
N SER A 3 -5.54 14.91 -18.68
CA SER A 3 -5.88 13.67 -17.99
C SER A 3 -7.39 13.51 -18.02
N ASN A 4 -7.85 12.66 -18.91
CA ASN A 4 -9.26 12.25 -19.06
C ASN A 4 -9.74 11.35 -17.90
N VAL A 5 -9.13 11.47 -16.72
CA VAL A 5 -9.53 10.75 -15.51
C VAL A 5 -10.50 11.66 -14.75
N THR A 6 -11.77 11.29 -14.72
CA THR A 6 -12.73 11.95 -13.83
C THR A 6 -12.25 11.73 -12.39
N PRO A 7 -11.94 12.81 -11.65
CA PRO A 7 -11.42 12.65 -10.30
C PRO A 7 -12.47 11.94 -9.42
N LEU A 8 -12.02 10.94 -8.66
CA LEU A 8 -12.84 10.31 -7.65
C LEU A 8 -13.29 11.34 -6.60
N PRO A 9 -14.46 11.16 -5.99
CA PRO A 9 -14.84 11.93 -4.80
C PRO A 9 -13.79 11.72 -3.69
N ALA A 10 -14.06 12.21 -2.50
CA ALA A 10 -13.26 11.88 -1.34
C ALA A 10 -13.26 10.34 -1.15
N VAL A 11 -12.14 9.77 -0.73
CA VAL A 11 -12.00 8.35 -0.44
C VAL A 11 -11.64 8.15 1.03
N TRP A 12 -12.17 7.08 1.64
CA TRP A 12 -11.85 6.67 3.00
C TRP A 12 -11.04 5.38 2.95
N LEU A 13 -9.80 5.43 3.41
CA LEU A 13 -8.81 4.38 3.27
C LEU A 13 -8.43 3.78 4.64
N PRO A 14 -8.11 2.49 4.73
CA PRO A 14 -7.43 1.97 5.90
C PRO A 14 -5.99 2.46 5.92
N THR A 15 -5.32 2.51 7.08
CA THR A 15 -3.85 2.53 7.06
C THR A 15 -3.32 1.22 6.47
N ALA A 16 -2.20 1.26 5.75
CA ALA A 16 -1.69 0.07 5.08
C ALA A 16 -0.16 0.04 5.00
N TYR A 17 0.41 -1.11 5.34
CA TYR A 17 1.84 -1.39 5.25
C TYR A 17 2.22 -1.68 3.81
N LEU A 18 3.06 -0.84 3.19
CA LEU A 18 3.48 -0.95 1.79
C LEU A 18 2.30 -1.36 0.90
N ALA A 19 1.25 -0.54 0.93
CA ALA A 19 -0.07 -0.79 0.38
C ALA A 19 -0.06 -1.32 -1.06
N PRO A 20 -1.11 -2.01 -1.51
CA PRO A 20 -1.20 -2.52 -2.88
C PRO A 20 -1.36 -1.38 -3.90
N VAL A 21 -1.12 -1.70 -5.18
CA VAL A 21 -1.26 -0.75 -6.31
C VAL A 21 -2.64 -0.10 -6.32
N SER A 22 -3.72 -0.87 -6.05
CA SER A 22 -5.09 -0.35 -5.96
C SER A 22 -5.27 0.78 -4.96
N TYR A 23 -4.57 0.74 -3.83
CA TYR A 23 -4.56 1.82 -2.83
C TYR A 23 -3.99 3.12 -3.42
N TYR A 24 -2.86 3.02 -4.13
CA TYR A 24 -2.19 4.18 -4.74
C TYR A 24 -2.97 4.72 -5.93
N CYS A 25 -3.75 3.90 -6.64
CA CYS A 25 -4.72 4.38 -7.62
C CYS A 25 -5.79 5.29 -6.98
N LYS A 26 -6.25 4.97 -5.74
CA LYS A 26 -7.17 5.86 -5.02
C LYS A 26 -6.49 7.17 -4.62
N LEU A 27 -5.25 7.12 -4.14
CA LEU A 27 -4.48 8.33 -3.83
C LEU A 27 -4.24 9.19 -5.07
N TYR A 28 -3.97 8.58 -6.22
CA TYR A 28 -3.76 9.26 -7.49
C TYR A 28 -5.02 10.00 -7.97
N ALA A 29 -6.18 9.33 -7.90
CA ALA A 29 -7.40 9.81 -8.52
C ALA A 29 -8.30 10.64 -7.62
N SER A 30 -8.15 10.56 -6.29
CA SER A 30 -9.08 11.22 -5.37
C SER A 30 -8.74 12.71 -5.18
N ARG A 31 -9.79 13.52 -5.02
CA ARG A 31 -9.62 14.93 -4.62
C ARG A 31 -9.13 15.09 -3.18
N GLN A 32 -9.52 14.14 -2.32
CA GLN A 32 -9.14 14.07 -0.92
C GLN A 32 -9.15 12.61 -0.47
N ALA A 33 -8.11 12.18 0.22
CA ALA A 33 -8.06 10.89 0.88
C ALA A 33 -8.06 11.07 2.40
N TYR A 34 -8.90 10.31 3.08
CA TYR A 34 -8.91 10.19 4.54
C TYR A 34 -8.35 8.83 4.91
N VAL A 35 -7.33 8.78 5.75
CA VAL A 35 -6.80 7.52 6.31
C VAL A 35 -7.37 7.34 7.71
N ASP A 36 -8.08 6.23 7.92
CA ASP A 36 -8.76 5.97 9.19
C ASP A 36 -7.80 5.36 10.20
N GLY A 37 -7.44 6.13 11.21
CA GLY A 37 -6.67 5.68 12.37
C GLY A 37 -7.54 5.15 13.52
N TRP A 38 -8.86 5.36 13.48
CA TRP A 38 -9.78 5.06 14.57
C TRP A 38 -10.59 3.78 14.38
N GLU A 39 -10.57 3.19 13.19
CA GLU A 39 -11.18 1.86 13.00
C GLU A 39 -10.49 0.81 13.88
N HIS A 40 -11.23 -0.23 14.25
CA HIS A 40 -10.64 -1.35 14.98
C HIS A 40 -9.69 -2.14 14.07
N TYR A 41 -8.57 -2.58 14.64
CA TYR A 41 -7.59 -3.38 13.92
C TYR A 41 -8.18 -4.73 13.45
N VAL A 42 -8.01 -5.02 12.18
CA VAL A 42 -8.44 -6.28 11.57
C VAL A 42 -7.23 -7.12 11.17
N LYS A 43 -7.14 -8.33 11.72
CA LYS A 43 -6.06 -9.28 11.44
C LYS A 43 -6.05 -9.74 9.98
N GLN A 44 -4.85 -10.01 9.46
CA GLN A 44 -4.65 -10.56 8.10
C GLN A 44 -5.17 -9.62 7.00
N THR A 45 -5.00 -8.33 7.19
CA THR A 45 -5.31 -7.29 6.21
C THR A 45 -4.04 -6.53 5.82
N TYR A 46 -4.13 -5.63 4.87
CA TYR A 46 -3.01 -4.77 4.47
C TYR A 46 -2.55 -3.79 5.56
N ARG A 47 -3.28 -3.65 6.69
CA ARG A 47 -2.89 -2.79 7.80
C ARG A 47 -1.49 -3.11 8.35
N ASN A 48 -1.17 -4.39 8.47
CA ASN A 48 0.16 -4.83 8.91
C ASN A 48 0.82 -5.85 7.96
N ARG A 49 0.36 -5.94 6.72
CA ARG A 49 0.85 -6.92 5.74
C ARG A 49 0.91 -6.30 4.35
N CYS A 50 1.93 -6.65 3.59
CA CYS A 50 1.96 -6.45 2.15
C CYS A 50 2.17 -7.77 1.42
N ILE A 51 1.88 -7.79 0.13
CA ILE A 51 2.12 -8.92 -0.75
C ILE A 51 3.09 -8.50 -1.83
N ILE A 52 4.23 -9.17 -1.92
CA ILE A 52 5.25 -8.94 -2.94
C ILE A 52 5.34 -10.12 -3.90
N ALA A 53 6.02 -9.92 -5.03
CA ALA A 53 6.46 -11.01 -5.89
C ALA A 53 7.63 -11.77 -5.24
N SER A 54 7.74 -13.05 -5.53
CA SER A 54 8.90 -13.87 -5.16
C SER A 54 9.15 -14.95 -6.21
N PRO A 55 10.31 -15.66 -6.18
CA PRO A 55 10.54 -16.82 -7.04
C PRO A 55 9.48 -17.93 -6.92
N HIS A 56 8.73 -17.96 -5.82
CA HIS A 56 7.68 -18.94 -5.53
C HIS A 56 6.26 -18.42 -5.72
N GLY A 57 6.10 -17.23 -6.31
CA GLY A 57 4.82 -16.55 -6.49
C GLY A 57 4.61 -15.46 -5.45
N ARG A 58 3.36 -15.25 -5.03
CA ARG A 58 3.01 -14.20 -4.06
C ARG A 58 3.56 -14.53 -2.66
N GLN A 59 4.28 -13.60 -2.08
CA GLN A 59 4.83 -13.70 -0.73
C GLN A 59 4.26 -12.60 0.17
N ALA A 60 3.78 -12.98 1.35
CA ALA A 60 3.30 -12.04 2.35
C ALA A 60 4.42 -11.64 3.32
N LEU A 61 4.62 -10.35 3.50
CA LEU A 61 5.45 -9.79 4.56
C LEU A 61 4.52 -9.22 5.64
N THR A 62 4.63 -9.72 6.86
CA THR A 62 3.71 -9.34 7.95
C THR A 62 4.48 -8.70 9.10
N VAL A 63 4.16 -7.45 9.39
CA VAL A 63 4.70 -6.70 10.52
C VAL A 63 4.13 -7.30 11.82
N PRO A 64 4.97 -7.73 12.76
CA PRO A 64 4.50 -8.26 14.04
C PRO A 64 4.02 -7.13 14.96
N ILE A 65 2.91 -7.36 15.64
CA ILE A 65 2.30 -6.44 16.61
C ILE A 65 2.27 -7.06 18.00
N GLU A 66 2.18 -6.23 19.03
CA GLU A 66 2.00 -6.69 20.40
C GLU A 66 0.66 -7.42 20.57
N ARG A 67 0.61 -8.41 21.50
CA ARG A 67 -0.55 -9.32 21.67
C ARG A 67 -1.64 -8.77 22.60
N ASN A 68 -1.81 -7.48 22.72
CA ASN A 68 -2.89 -6.89 23.52
C ASN A 68 -4.15 -6.88 22.67
N ASP A 69 -5.16 -7.64 22.99
CA ASP A 69 -6.44 -7.82 22.27
C ASP A 69 -6.66 -6.83 21.08
N PRO A 70 -5.98 -7.05 19.97
CA PRO A 70 -5.91 -6.05 18.91
C PRO A 70 -7.27 -5.84 18.21
N SER A 71 -8.20 -6.77 18.35
CA SER A 71 -9.51 -6.70 17.69
C SER A 71 -10.44 -5.63 18.28
N HIS A 72 -10.18 -5.17 19.51
CA HIS A 72 -10.92 -4.10 20.18
C HIS A 72 -10.09 -2.81 20.32
N THR A 73 -8.90 -2.79 19.73
CA THR A 73 -7.99 -1.63 19.78
C THR A 73 -8.06 -0.84 18.48
N ALA A 74 -8.15 0.48 18.57
CA ALA A 74 -8.08 1.33 17.40
C ALA A 74 -6.71 1.16 16.71
N VAL A 75 -6.68 1.19 15.40
CA VAL A 75 -5.46 0.87 14.64
C VAL A 75 -4.31 1.83 14.95
N ARG A 76 -4.61 3.07 15.32
CA ARG A 76 -3.64 4.08 15.76
C ARG A 76 -2.88 3.70 17.03
N ASP A 77 -3.51 2.89 17.89
CA ASP A 77 -2.98 2.47 19.18
C ASP A 77 -2.28 1.09 19.12
N ILE A 78 -2.26 0.47 17.94
CA ILE A 78 -1.57 -0.80 17.72
C ILE A 78 -0.07 -0.60 17.78
N ARG A 79 0.56 -1.26 18.78
CA ARG A 79 2.01 -1.19 19.00
C ARG A 79 2.73 -2.27 18.20
N LEU A 80 3.88 -1.90 17.65
CA LEU A 80 4.77 -2.83 16.96
C LEU A 80 5.49 -3.72 17.96
N SER A 81 5.57 -5.02 17.66
CA SER A 81 6.43 -5.92 18.42
C SER A 81 7.89 -5.70 18.04
N HIS A 82 8.75 -5.64 19.05
CA HIS A 82 10.21 -5.57 18.89
C HIS A 82 10.85 -6.97 18.88
N HIS A 83 10.07 -8.04 19.01
CA HIS A 83 10.58 -9.41 18.95
C HIS A 83 11.00 -9.79 17.53
N GLY A 84 12.16 -10.45 17.45
CA GLY A 84 12.73 -10.87 16.18
C GLY A 84 13.30 -9.70 15.37
N ASN A 85 14.01 -10.04 14.31
CA ASN A 85 14.64 -9.07 13.42
C ASN A 85 13.79 -8.85 12.15
N TRP A 86 12.48 -8.66 12.33
CA TRP A 86 11.53 -8.64 11.21
C TRP A 86 11.80 -7.53 10.19
N ARG A 87 12.32 -6.36 10.63
CA ARG A 87 12.67 -5.27 9.72
C ARG A 87 13.77 -5.70 8.74
N HIS A 88 14.83 -6.29 9.27
CA HIS A 88 15.90 -6.85 8.46
C HIS A 88 15.41 -7.98 7.54
N LEU A 89 14.56 -8.89 8.05
CA LEU A 89 14.00 -9.97 7.26
C LEU A 89 13.11 -9.45 6.11
N HIS A 90 12.31 -8.42 6.37
CA HIS A 90 11.51 -7.77 5.31
C HIS A 90 12.40 -7.10 4.28
N TRP A 91 13.45 -6.39 4.73
CA TRP A 91 14.42 -5.80 3.81
C TRP A 91 15.11 -6.86 2.95
N GLN A 92 15.60 -7.95 3.56
CA GLN A 92 16.20 -9.06 2.81
C GLN A 92 15.23 -9.71 1.82
N ALA A 93 13.95 -9.82 2.18
CA ALA A 93 12.93 -10.32 1.25
C ALA A 93 12.74 -9.37 0.05
N LEU A 94 12.77 -8.04 0.25
CA LEU A 94 12.72 -7.06 -0.82
C LEU A 94 13.96 -7.12 -1.71
N VAL A 95 15.17 -7.21 -1.14
CA VAL A 95 16.41 -7.42 -1.90
C VAL A 95 16.31 -8.69 -2.74
N THR A 96 15.96 -9.82 -2.14
CA THR A 96 15.86 -11.11 -2.86
C THR A 96 14.82 -11.07 -3.99
N ALA A 97 13.75 -10.30 -3.83
CA ALA A 97 12.70 -10.19 -4.81
C ALA A 97 13.02 -9.21 -5.95
N TYR A 98 13.73 -8.12 -5.65
CA TYR A 98 13.79 -6.98 -6.56
C TYR A 98 15.20 -6.48 -6.92
N ASP A 99 16.27 -7.07 -6.39
CA ASP A 99 17.66 -6.67 -6.71
C ASP A 99 17.93 -6.69 -8.23
N ALA A 100 17.29 -7.61 -8.96
CA ALA A 100 17.37 -7.70 -10.41
C ALA A 100 16.35 -6.79 -11.15
N SER A 101 15.54 -6.00 -10.45
CA SER A 101 14.59 -5.09 -11.10
C SER A 101 15.27 -3.80 -11.56
N PRO A 102 14.77 -3.15 -12.64
CA PRO A 102 15.47 -2.02 -13.28
C PRO A 102 15.73 -0.82 -12.36
N TYR A 103 14.90 -0.62 -11.32
CA TYR A 103 14.94 0.59 -10.50
C TYR A 103 15.17 0.32 -9.00
N PHE A 104 15.45 -0.92 -8.60
CA PHE A 104 15.66 -1.22 -7.18
C PHE A 104 16.79 -0.39 -6.57
N GLU A 105 17.96 -0.33 -7.21
CA GLU A 105 19.12 0.41 -6.74
C GLU A 105 18.83 1.91 -6.56
N TYR A 106 17.98 2.49 -7.41
CA TYR A 106 17.65 3.92 -7.34
C TYR A 106 16.80 4.32 -6.14
N TYR A 107 15.98 3.37 -5.62
CA TYR A 107 15.03 3.66 -4.56
C TYR A 107 15.36 2.97 -3.23
N ALA A 108 16.28 2.01 -3.24
CA ALA A 108 16.65 1.20 -2.08
C ALA A 108 17.14 2.07 -0.91
N ASP A 109 18.03 3.03 -1.20
CA ASP A 109 18.65 3.90 -0.18
C ASP A 109 17.67 4.89 0.45
N ASP A 110 16.58 5.23 -0.24
CA ASP A 110 15.50 6.07 0.29
C ASP A 110 14.51 5.27 1.15
N LEU A 111 14.18 4.04 0.74
CA LEU A 111 13.15 3.23 1.39
C LEU A 111 13.68 2.49 2.62
N ARG A 112 14.89 1.96 2.54
CA ARG A 112 15.50 1.15 3.61
C ARG A 112 15.55 1.85 4.96
N PRO A 113 16.04 3.10 5.09
CA PRO A 113 16.13 3.78 6.38
C PRO A 113 14.75 3.97 7.04
N VAL A 114 13.70 4.18 6.24
CA VAL A 114 12.34 4.33 6.74
C VAL A 114 11.79 3.01 7.23
N LEU A 115 12.04 1.90 6.52
CA LEU A 115 11.61 0.56 6.92
C LEU A 115 12.35 0.08 8.18
N GLU A 116 13.66 0.31 8.29
CA GLU A 116 14.50 -0.17 9.39
C GLU A 116 14.41 0.70 10.64
N ARG A 117 13.93 1.95 10.52
CA ARG A 117 13.74 2.85 11.67
C ARG A 117 12.81 2.22 12.71
N PRO A 118 13.10 2.34 14.02
CA PRO A 118 12.20 1.90 15.06
C PRO A 118 11.00 2.85 15.20
N TYR A 119 9.79 2.29 15.07
CA TYR A 119 8.53 2.96 15.36
C TYR A 119 7.84 2.27 16.52
N THR A 120 7.08 3.03 17.31
CA THR A 120 6.27 2.48 18.40
C THR A 120 4.93 1.97 17.89
N TYR A 121 4.29 2.73 17.00
CA TYR A 121 2.95 2.43 16.51
C TYR A 121 2.96 2.02 15.04
N LEU A 122 2.02 1.11 14.71
CA LEU A 122 1.83 0.63 13.34
C LEU A 122 1.44 1.77 12.38
N LEU A 123 0.58 2.69 12.85
CA LEU A 123 0.14 3.83 12.06
C LEU A 123 1.34 4.70 11.63
N ASP A 124 2.25 5.02 12.57
CA ASP A 124 3.41 5.87 12.27
C ASP A 124 4.33 5.25 11.22
N LEU A 125 4.57 3.94 11.29
CA LEU A 125 5.34 3.21 10.29
C LEU A 125 4.66 3.30 8.91
N ASN A 126 3.37 3.03 8.85
CA ASN A 126 2.62 3.00 7.61
C ASN A 126 2.57 4.37 6.93
N GLU A 127 2.34 5.43 7.72
CA GLU A 127 2.32 6.80 7.23
C GLU A 127 3.69 7.24 6.69
N ALA A 128 4.76 6.94 7.43
CA ALA A 128 6.12 7.25 6.98
C ALA A 128 6.48 6.52 5.68
N LEU A 129 6.09 5.26 5.54
CA LEU A 129 6.29 4.48 4.30
C LEU A 129 5.43 5.02 3.15
N ARG A 130 4.14 5.35 3.41
CA ARG A 130 3.26 5.96 2.39
C ARG A 130 3.85 7.27 1.87
N ASP A 131 4.27 8.16 2.77
CA ASP A 131 4.81 9.47 2.41
C ASP A 131 6.11 9.32 1.60
N THR A 132 6.97 8.38 2.00
CA THR A 132 8.19 8.07 1.25
C THR A 132 7.88 7.55 -0.14
N VAL A 133 6.97 6.57 -0.26
CA VAL A 133 6.59 6.02 -1.57
C VAL A 133 5.92 7.08 -2.45
N CYS A 134 5.04 7.92 -1.88
CA CYS A 134 4.43 9.04 -2.64
C CYS A 134 5.50 9.99 -3.19
N ARG A 135 6.51 10.33 -2.38
CA ARG A 135 7.63 11.17 -2.82
C ARG A 135 8.44 10.50 -3.95
N LEU A 136 8.73 9.20 -3.82
CA LEU A 136 9.47 8.44 -4.84
C LEU A 136 8.70 8.27 -6.16
N LEU A 137 7.37 8.25 -6.09
CA LEU A 137 6.47 8.22 -7.25
C LEU A 137 6.20 9.61 -7.85
N ASP A 138 6.72 10.70 -7.26
CA ASP A 138 6.30 12.07 -7.57
C ASP A 138 4.78 12.29 -7.48
N LEU A 139 4.15 11.59 -6.54
CA LEU A 139 2.72 11.67 -6.28
C LEU A 139 2.45 12.57 -5.07
N GLN A 140 1.61 13.58 -5.24
CA GLN A 140 1.29 14.57 -4.19
C GLN A 140 -0.21 14.49 -3.81
N PRO A 141 -0.65 13.41 -3.16
CA PRO A 141 -2.06 13.26 -2.79
C PRO A 141 -2.42 14.18 -1.63
N ARG A 142 -3.67 14.64 -1.61
CA ARG A 142 -4.22 15.32 -0.43
C ARG A 142 -4.68 14.27 0.56
N VAL A 143 -3.87 13.99 1.57
CA VAL A 143 -4.18 13.00 2.61
C VAL A 143 -4.39 13.67 3.96
N ARG A 144 -5.40 13.20 4.71
CA ARG A 144 -5.64 13.56 6.12
C ARG A 144 -5.86 12.30 6.94
N LEU A 145 -5.26 12.25 8.11
CA LEU A 145 -5.67 11.28 9.13
C LEU A 145 -7.00 11.72 9.73
N THR A 146 -7.88 10.75 9.98
CA THR A 146 -9.16 11.04 10.67
C THR A 146 -8.91 11.35 12.14
N ASP A 147 -9.76 12.14 12.73
CA ASP A 147 -9.75 12.51 14.15
C ASP A 147 -10.76 11.71 14.98
N HIS A 148 -11.66 10.97 14.31
CA HIS A 148 -12.64 10.07 14.90
C HIS A 148 -12.97 8.92 13.97
N TYR A 149 -13.69 7.91 14.48
CA TYR A 149 -14.26 6.84 13.67
C TYR A 149 -15.56 7.28 13.02
N GLU A 150 -15.64 7.16 11.70
CA GLU A 150 -16.86 7.41 10.92
C GLU A 150 -17.36 6.08 10.33
N PRO A 151 -18.49 5.53 10.80
CA PRO A 151 -19.01 4.25 10.32
C PRO A 151 -19.52 4.32 8.87
N THR A 152 -20.07 5.46 8.45
CA THR A 152 -20.66 5.69 7.14
C THR A 152 -20.18 7.01 6.54
N PRO A 153 -18.91 7.08 6.08
CA PRO A 153 -18.37 8.33 5.57
C PRO A 153 -19.10 8.77 4.30
N ASP A 154 -19.30 10.09 4.16
CA ASP A 154 -19.76 10.71 2.91
C ASP A 154 -18.59 10.75 1.89
N ALA A 155 -18.13 9.56 1.52
CA ALA A 155 -17.00 9.32 0.65
C ALA A 155 -17.02 7.88 0.17
N LEU A 156 -16.20 7.54 -0.82
CA LEU A 156 -16.00 6.14 -1.23
C LEU A 156 -15.24 5.38 -0.11
N ASP A 157 -15.94 4.52 0.62
CA ASP A 157 -15.33 3.72 1.69
C ASP A 157 -14.56 2.52 1.13
N CYS A 158 -13.25 2.61 1.18
CA CYS A 158 -12.32 1.57 0.73
C CYS A 158 -11.73 0.73 1.88
N ARG A 159 -12.13 0.92 3.15
CA ARG A 159 -11.53 0.22 4.31
C ARG A 159 -11.70 -1.30 4.26
N THR A 160 -12.81 -1.77 3.68
CA THR A 160 -13.07 -3.20 3.47
C THR A 160 -12.80 -3.63 2.03
N LEU A 161 -12.86 -2.71 1.09
CA LEU A 161 -12.62 -2.96 -0.33
C LEU A 161 -11.14 -3.31 -0.57
N ILE A 162 -10.22 -2.54 0.01
CA ILE A 162 -8.78 -2.78 -0.07
C ILE A 162 -8.37 -3.79 1.03
N SER A 163 -8.56 -5.06 0.71
CA SER A 163 -8.25 -6.17 1.61
C SER A 163 -7.81 -7.41 0.82
N PRO A 164 -6.77 -8.14 1.25
CA PRO A 164 -6.34 -9.36 0.56
C PRO A 164 -7.39 -10.47 0.57
N LYS A 165 -8.42 -10.35 1.41
CA LYS A 165 -9.55 -11.30 1.50
C LYS A 165 -10.79 -10.83 0.74
N ASN A 166 -10.75 -9.61 0.19
CA ASN A 166 -11.91 -9.07 -0.51
C ASN A 166 -12.13 -9.85 -1.82
N LYS A 167 -13.37 -10.29 -2.02
CA LYS A 167 -13.82 -10.93 -3.26
C LYS A 167 -14.70 -10.01 -4.10
N ARG A 168 -14.98 -8.78 -3.62
CA ARG A 168 -15.77 -7.80 -4.36
C ARG A 168 -14.88 -7.13 -5.39
N GLU A 169 -15.39 -6.95 -6.58
CA GLU A 169 -14.74 -6.14 -7.59
C GLU A 169 -14.66 -4.69 -7.13
N ASP A 170 -13.54 -4.07 -7.36
CA ASP A 170 -13.35 -2.63 -7.18
C ASP A 170 -13.63 -1.93 -8.51
N PRO A 171 -14.79 -1.27 -8.68
CA PRO A 171 -15.17 -0.68 -9.97
C PRO A 171 -14.25 0.47 -10.39
N SER A 172 -13.48 1.03 -9.47
CA SER A 172 -12.55 2.13 -9.74
C SER A 172 -11.09 1.66 -9.91
N PHE A 173 -10.85 0.34 -9.95
CA PHE A 173 -9.52 -0.22 -10.17
C PHE A 173 -9.56 -1.33 -11.22
N ARG A 174 -8.80 -1.14 -12.29
CA ARG A 174 -8.61 -2.14 -13.35
C ARG A 174 -7.12 -2.32 -13.58
N PRO A 175 -6.50 -3.40 -13.07
CA PRO A 175 -5.07 -3.57 -13.14
C PRO A 175 -4.58 -3.64 -14.59
N VAL A 176 -3.68 -2.75 -14.96
CA VAL A 176 -2.98 -2.77 -16.24
C VAL A 176 -1.68 -3.55 -16.06
N PRO A 177 -1.38 -4.52 -16.93
CA PRO A 177 -0.12 -5.24 -16.87
C PRO A 177 1.10 -4.32 -17.06
N TYR A 178 2.11 -4.52 -16.23
CA TYR A 178 3.41 -3.87 -16.32
C TYR A 178 4.52 -4.93 -16.14
N TYR A 179 5.75 -4.56 -16.46
CA TYR A 179 6.89 -5.47 -16.30
C TYR A 179 7.07 -5.88 -14.83
N GLN A 180 7.22 -7.19 -14.59
CA GLN A 180 7.52 -7.77 -13.26
C GLN A 180 8.66 -8.78 -13.40
N VAL A 181 9.64 -8.74 -12.49
CA VAL A 181 10.85 -9.61 -12.53
C VAL A 181 10.49 -11.09 -12.72
N PHE A 182 9.42 -11.57 -12.09
CA PHE A 182 9.00 -12.97 -12.16
C PHE A 182 7.89 -13.26 -13.18
N GLN A 183 7.61 -12.32 -14.10
CA GLN A 183 6.52 -12.45 -15.06
C GLN A 183 6.67 -13.65 -15.99
N SER A 184 7.91 -13.98 -16.39
CA SER A 184 8.18 -15.16 -17.23
C SER A 184 7.81 -16.49 -16.56
N ARG A 185 7.83 -16.52 -15.22
CA ARG A 185 7.55 -17.73 -14.43
C ARG A 185 6.11 -17.83 -13.96
N HIS A 186 5.50 -16.71 -13.59
CA HIS A 186 4.19 -16.68 -12.91
C HIS A 186 3.11 -15.93 -13.69
N GLY A 187 3.44 -15.35 -14.86
CA GLY A 187 2.58 -14.40 -15.52
C GLY A 187 2.48 -13.09 -14.75
N PHE A 188 1.61 -12.20 -15.19
CA PHE A 188 1.33 -10.95 -14.48
C PHE A 188 0.57 -11.22 -13.19
N MET A 189 1.08 -10.72 -12.09
CA MET A 189 0.46 -10.79 -10.76
C MET A 189 -0.14 -9.42 -10.41
N PRO A 190 -1.46 -9.21 -10.58
CA PRO A 190 -2.09 -7.93 -10.33
C PRO A 190 -2.11 -7.58 -8.83
N ASP A 191 -2.17 -6.28 -8.55
CA ASP A 191 -2.40 -5.73 -7.21
C ASP A 191 -1.42 -6.23 -6.14
N LEU A 192 -0.13 -6.30 -6.47
CA LEU A 192 0.94 -6.46 -5.51
C LEU A 192 1.18 -5.15 -4.74
N SER A 193 2.02 -5.22 -3.72
CA SER A 193 2.53 -4.02 -3.04
C SER A 193 3.07 -2.99 -4.03
N ILE A 194 2.89 -1.72 -3.73
CA ILE A 194 3.39 -0.61 -4.55
C ILE A 194 4.89 -0.68 -4.84
N VAL A 195 5.67 -1.31 -3.96
CA VAL A 195 7.13 -1.46 -4.18
C VAL A 195 7.43 -2.35 -5.38
N ASP A 196 6.53 -3.31 -5.71
CA ASP A 196 6.65 -4.09 -6.95
C ASP A 196 6.56 -3.19 -8.17
N LEU A 197 5.57 -2.30 -8.21
CA LEU A 197 5.41 -1.32 -9.28
C LEU A 197 6.58 -0.33 -9.33
N LEU A 198 6.96 0.22 -8.18
CA LEU A 198 8.03 1.22 -8.07
C LEU A 198 9.37 0.67 -8.57
N PHE A 199 9.79 -0.52 -8.12
CA PHE A 199 11.07 -1.11 -8.47
C PHE A 199 11.14 -1.62 -9.91
N ASN A 200 10.00 -2.01 -10.49
CA ASN A 200 9.96 -2.47 -11.88
C ASN A 200 9.77 -1.35 -12.90
N MET A 201 9.01 -0.28 -12.57
CA MET A 201 8.61 0.75 -13.52
C MET A 201 9.22 2.13 -13.25
N GLY A 202 9.76 2.35 -12.06
CA GLY A 202 10.38 3.63 -11.73
C GLY A 202 9.47 4.84 -12.02
N PRO A 203 9.96 5.84 -12.78
CA PRO A 203 9.18 7.03 -13.12
C PRO A 203 7.90 6.74 -13.93
N GLU A 204 7.84 5.61 -14.64
CA GLU A 204 6.64 5.21 -15.39
C GLU A 204 5.54 4.64 -14.51
N ALA A 205 5.81 4.40 -13.23
CA ALA A 205 4.81 3.89 -12.28
C ALA A 205 3.56 4.77 -12.20
N LEU A 206 3.70 6.09 -12.31
CA LEU A 206 2.55 7.01 -12.36
C LEU A 206 1.63 6.77 -13.56
N LEU A 207 2.18 6.39 -14.71
CA LEU A 207 1.38 6.06 -15.89
C LEU A 207 0.56 4.79 -15.66
N VAL A 208 1.16 3.79 -15.02
CA VAL A 208 0.46 2.55 -14.64
C VAL A 208 -0.65 2.84 -13.62
N LEU A 209 -0.43 3.69 -12.63
CA LEU A 209 -1.46 4.11 -11.66
C LEU A 209 -2.62 4.81 -12.38
N ARG A 210 -2.31 5.76 -13.29
CA ARG A 210 -3.31 6.45 -14.10
C ARG A 210 -4.15 5.46 -14.90
N ASP A 211 -3.51 4.58 -15.64
CA ASP A 211 -4.16 3.67 -16.59
C ASP A 211 -4.90 2.53 -15.87
N SER A 212 -4.50 2.20 -14.63
CA SER A 212 -5.19 1.26 -13.77
C SER A 212 -6.37 1.86 -12.99
N THR A 213 -6.53 3.19 -13.04
CA THR A 213 -7.66 3.89 -12.44
C THR A 213 -8.82 3.90 -13.43
N ALA A 214 -9.90 3.21 -13.11
CA ALA A 214 -11.11 3.24 -13.91
C ALA A 214 -11.96 4.47 -13.57
N ALA A 215 -12.46 5.16 -14.59
CA ALA A 215 -13.46 6.20 -14.39
C ALA A 215 -14.73 5.55 -13.79
N THR A 216 -15.02 5.86 -12.54
CA THR A 216 -16.26 5.41 -11.92
C THR A 216 -17.38 6.25 -12.48
N ALA A 217 -18.28 5.65 -13.29
CA ALA A 217 -19.59 6.22 -13.54
C ALA A 217 -20.36 6.19 -12.20
N LEU A 218 -20.51 7.35 -11.57
CA LEU A 218 -21.42 7.58 -10.44
C LEU A 218 -22.86 7.66 -10.95
#